data_b540d0950d30082faad7096460d45fab
#
_entry.id   b540d0950d30082faad7096460d45fab
#
_cell.length_a   1.000
_cell.length_b   1.000
_cell.length_c   1.000
_cell.angle_alpha   90.00
_cell.angle_beta   90.00
_cell.angle_gamma   90.00
#
_symmetry.space_group_name_H-M   'P 1'
#
loop_
_entity.id
_entity.type
_entity.pdbx_description
1 polymer ?
#
loop_
_entity_poly.entity_id
_entity_poly.type
_entity_poly.pdbx_seq_one_letter_code
_entity_poly.pdbx_strand_id
1 'polypeptide(L)'
;MKRISKLWIFPLMICMMIGLLLPSSVFAAEISLVDNSYSKYEQYVKEGILGDDVSFEEWKVLVESSYRLEEVLSNSTDFKEVYSSKDVKLSASFTPKKGDVIITNGTSSAGILGHAGIATSSGYVFHIAGPGYHPVYISFSGWHNNYTNKTSSSWTKVYRHNSSTVANAAANWAVDTYSGSNAEYKITGNLASTDVTYCSKLVWQAYYYGPSSHQANGPTLGYRLPYDLPDTIHSLPSETIGRGVC
;
A
#
# COMPACT_ATOMS: atom_id res chain seq x y z
N MET A 1 0.46 -57.61 63.12
CA MET A 1 0.33 -56.22 62.70
C MET A 1 0.39 -56.18 61.15
N LYS A 2 -0.76 -56.04 60.55
CA LYS A 2 -0.88 -56.00 59.05
C LYS A 2 -0.99 -54.54 58.64
N ARG A 3 -0.04 -54.08 57.77
CA ARG A 3 -0.11 -52.78 57.14
C ARG A 3 -0.99 -52.87 55.91
N ILE A 4 -2.03 -52.04 55.89
CA ILE A 4 -2.95 -51.91 54.78
C ILE A 4 -2.36 -50.78 53.87
N SER A 5 -1.98 -51.14 52.65
CA SER A 5 -1.54 -50.21 51.63
C SER A 5 -2.77 -49.52 51.02
N LYS A 6 -2.84 -48.20 51.13
CA LYS A 6 -3.86 -47.37 50.48
C LYS A 6 -3.54 -47.27 49.00
N LEU A 7 -4.38 -47.86 48.18
CA LEU A 7 -4.40 -47.67 46.72
C LEU A 7 -4.99 -46.31 46.45
N TRP A 8 -4.19 -45.41 45.87
CA TRP A 8 -4.68 -44.14 45.33
C TRP A 8 -5.18 -44.35 43.92
N ILE A 9 -6.50 -44.24 43.75
CA ILE A 9 -7.15 -44.23 42.46
C ILE A 9 -7.07 -42.81 41.94
N PHE A 10 -6.23 -42.56 40.90
CA PHE A 10 -6.25 -41.32 40.15
C PHE A 10 -7.46 -41.35 39.22
N PRO A 11 -8.36 -40.35 39.26
CA PRO A 11 -9.36 -40.20 38.23
C PRO A 11 -8.68 -39.70 36.96
N LEU A 12 -8.79 -40.51 35.91
CA LEU A 12 -8.40 -40.16 34.55
C LEU A 12 -9.30 -39.04 34.09
N MET A 13 -8.78 -37.79 34.13
CA MET A 13 -9.44 -36.62 33.60
C MET A 13 -9.27 -36.65 32.08
N ILE A 14 -10.27 -37.22 31.37
CA ILE A 14 -10.39 -37.16 29.93
C ILE A 14 -10.67 -35.69 29.59
N CYS A 15 -9.61 -34.97 29.26
CA CYS A 15 -9.71 -33.65 28.62
C CYS A 15 -10.26 -33.89 27.19
N MET A 16 -11.56 -33.74 27.05
CA MET A 16 -12.22 -33.67 25.77
C MET A 16 -11.75 -32.38 25.07
N MET A 17 -10.69 -32.50 24.27
CA MET A 17 -10.32 -31.43 23.33
C MET A 17 -11.46 -31.34 22.31
N ILE A 18 -12.41 -30.46 22.57
CA ILE A 18 -13.31 -29.94 21.54
C ILE A 18 -12.41 -29.06 20.66
N GLY A 19 -11.80 -29.67 19.66
CA GLY A 19 -11.21 -28.95 18.56
C GLY A 19 -12.30 -28.13 17.90
N LEU A 20 -12.28 -26.82 18.13
CA LEU A 20 -13.00 -25.87 17.31
C LEU A 20 -12.42 -26.00 15.89
N LEU A 21 -13.00 -26.89 15.12
CA LEU A 21 -12.90 -26.90 13.66
C LEU A 21 -13.64 -25.62 13.19
N LEU A 22 -12.94 -24.51 13.20
CA LEU A 22 -13.38 -23.36 12.42
C LEU A 22 -13.42 -23.84 10.96
N PRO A 23 -14.53 -23.66 10.27
CA PRO A 23 -14.64 -24.17 8.92
C PRO A 23 -13.62 -23.45 8.04
N SER A 24 -12.67 -24.21 7.52
CA SER A 24 -11.67 -23.77 6.52
C SER A 24 -12.33 -23.18 5.25
N SER A 25 -13.64 -23.30 5.14
CA SER A 25 -14.44 -22.81 4.03
C SER A 25 -14.60 -21.29 3.97
N VAL A 26 -14.46 -20.56 5.08
CA VAL A 26 -14.54 -19.10 5.08
C VAL A 26 -13.28 -18.50 4.45
N PHE A 27 -12.10 -19.05 4.79
CA PHE A 27 -10.84 -18.61 4.19
C PHE A 27 -10.74 -18.94 2.69
N ALA A 28 -11.28 -20.07 2.27
CA ALA A 28 -11.27 -20.48 0.85
C ALA A 28 -12.22 -19.65 -0.02
N ALA A 29 -13.30 -19.11 0.56
CA ALA A 29 -14.26 -18.28 -0.18
C ALA A 29 -13.78 -16.85 -0.40
N GLU A 30 -13.00 -16.29 0.53
CA GLU A 30 -12.38 -14.95 0.37
C GLU A 30 -11.26 -14.97 -0.68
N ILE A 31 -10.47 -16.03 -0.75
CA ILE A 31 -9.41 -16.19 -1.77
C ILE A 31 -9.99 -16.31 -3.19
N SER A 32 -11.25 -16.73 -3.34
CA SER A 32 -11.88 -16.86 -4.66
C SER A 32 -12.29 -15.53 -5.30
N LEU A 33 -12.28 -14.42 -4.56
CA LEU A 33 -12.55 -13.08 -5.07
C LEU A 33 -11.30 -12.40 -5.62
N VAL A 34 -10.12 -12.93 -5.30
CA VAL A 34 -8.83 -12.43 -5.75
C VAL A 34 -8.43 -13.22 -6.98
N ASP A 35 -8.42 -12.56 -8.14
CA ASP A 35 -7.88 -13.19 -9.35
C ASP A 35 -6.34 -13.23 -9.28
N ASN A 36 -5.82 -14.10 -8.40
CA ASN A 36 -4.40 -14.44 -8.28
C ASN A 36 -4.05 -15.70 -9.09
N SER A 37 -4.87 -16.00 -10.10
CA SER A 37 -4.68 -17.16 -10.96
C SER A 37 -3.35 -17.10 -11.72
N TYR A 38 -2.82 -18.27 -12.04
CA TYR A 38 -1.61 -18.37 -12.86
C TYR A 38 -1.81 -17.71 -14.22
N SER A 39 -3.00 -17.80 -14.81
CA SER A 39 -3.34 -17.15 -16.08
C SER A 39 -3.25 -15.63 -16.00
N LYS A 40 -3.63 -15.04 -14.86
CA LYS A 40 -3.52 -13.60 -14.65
C LYS A 40 -2.08 -13.15 -14.48
N TYR A 41 -1.29 -13.93 -13.76
CA TYR A 41 0.15 -13.73 -13.66
C TYR A 41 0.83 -13.75 -15.04
N GLU A 42 0.57 -14.81 -15.85
CA GLU A 42 1.11 -14.91 -17.22
C GLU A 42 0.70 -13.73 -18.10
N GLN A 43 -0.55 -13.29 -17.99
CA GLN A 43 -1.01 -12.09 -18.67
C GLN A 43 -0.15 -10.88 -18.30
N TYR A 44 0.08 -10.64 -17.02
CA TYR A 44 0.86 -9.49 -16.56
C TYR A 44 2.34 -9.57 -16.92
N VAL A 45 2.93 -10.76 -16.93
CA VAL A 45 4.29 -10.96 -17.46
C VAL A 45 4.32 -10.64 -18.94
N LYS A 46 3.37 -11.16 -19.73
CA LYS A 46 3.28 -10.90 -21.18
C LYS A 46 3.05 -9.42 -21.51
N GLU A 47 2.28 -8.72 -20.70
CA GLU A 47 2.02 -7.29 -20.84
C GLU A 47 3.18 -6.41 -20.33
N GLY A 48 4.25 -7.01 -19.78
CA GLY A 48 5.40 -6.31 -19.23
C GLY A 48 5.11 -5.54 -17.93
N ILE A 49 3.99 -5.84 -17.26
CA ILE A 49 3.60 -5.24 -15.99
C ILE A 49 4.46 -5.79 -14.85
N LEU A 50 4.76 -7.08 -14.89
CA LEU A 50 5.67 -7.75 -13.98
C LEU A 50 7.06 -7.86 -14.61
N GLY A 51 8.10 -7.63 -13.81
CA GLY A 51 9.47 -7.90 -14.20
C GLY A 51 9.75 -9.40 -14.27
N ASP A 52 10.79 -9.78 -15.01
CA ASP A 52 11.23 -11.17 -15.13
C ASP A 52 11.75 -11.74 -13.79
N ASP A 53 12.00 -10.87 -12.84
CA ASP A 53 12.42 -11.16 -11.47
C ASP A 53 11.25 -11.44 -10.51
N VAL A 54 10.00 -11.41 -10.99
CA VAL A 54 8.79 -11.67 -10.19
C VAL A 54 8.29 -13.08 -10.48
N SER A 55 8.44 -13.99 -9.55
CA SER A 55 7.88 -15.34 -9.66
C SER A 55 6.37 -15.35 -9.38
N PHE A 56 5.68 -16.42 -9.81
CA PHE A 56 4.27 -16.59 -9.52
C PHE A 56 3.97 -16.63 -8.01
N GLU A 57 4.82 -17.28 -7.22
CA GLU A 57 4.64 -17.34 -5.76
C GLU A 57 4.81 -15.96 -5.11
N GLU A 58 5.78 -15.15 -5.56
CA GLU A 58 5.93 -13.78 -5.09
C GLU A 58 4.73 -12.92 -5.50
N TRP A 59 4.25 -13.08 -6.73
CA TRP A 59 3.04 -12.39 -7.19
C TRP A 59 1.83 -12.70 -6.30
N LYS A 60 1.57 -13.96 -5.95
CA LYS A 60 0.51 -14.34 -5.03
C LYS A 60 0.65 -13.66 -3.68
N VAL A 61 1.85 -13.69 -3.10
CA VAL A 61 2.13 -13.06 -1.81
C VAL A 61 1.89 -11.54 -1.87
N LEU A 62 2.27 -10.88 -2.97
CA LEU A 62 2.04 -9.45 -3.16
C LEU A 62 0.54 -9.14 -3.20
N VAL A 63 -0.23 -9.92 -3.96
CA VAL A 63 -1.68 -9.75 -4.09
C VAL A 63 -2.36 -9.93 -2.73
N GLU A 64 -2.11 -11.04 -2.04
CA GLU A 64 -2.69 -11.35 -0.73
C GLU A 64 -2.31 -10.30 0.33
N SER A 65 -1.05 -9.86 0.33
CA SER A 65 -0.58 -8.81 1.24
C SER A 65 -1.25 -7.47 0.96
N SER A 66 -1.46 -7.14 -0.30
CA SER A 66 -2.14 -5.90 -0.69
C SER A 66 -3.58 -5.85 -0.18
N TYR A 67 -4.35 -6.92 -0.36
CA TYR A 67 -5.73 -6.98 0.15
C TYR A 67 -5.80 -6.86 1.66
N ARG A 68 -4.94 -7.59 2.38
CA ARG A 68 -4.90 -7.52 3.84
C ARG A 68 -4.56 -6.11 4.34
N LEU A 69 -3.58 -5.45 3.72
CA LEU A 69 -3.19 -4.10 4.10
C LEU A 69 -4.26 -3.07 3.72
N GLU A 70 -4.91 -3.24 2.57
CA GLU A 70 -6.04 -2.40 2.19
C GLU A 70 -7.18 -2.49 3.21
N GLU A 71 -7.55 -3.69 3.63
CA GLU A 71 -8.58 -3.91 4.64
C GLU A 71 -8.25 -3.21 5.95
N VAL A 72 -7.00 -3.36 6.43
CA VAL A 72 -6.52 -2.65 7.63
C VAL A 72 -6.66 -1.15 7.49
N LEU A 73 -6.20 -0.59 6.37
CA LEU A 73 -6.30 0.84 6.14
C LEU A 73 -7.75 1.30 5.93
N SER A 74 -8.58 0.51 5.28
CA SER A 74 -10.00 0.85 5.05
C SER A 74 -10.79 0.91 6.37
N ASN A 75 -10.45 0.07 7.32
CA ASN A 75 -11.12 -0.03 8.63
C ASN A 75 -10.48 0.86 9.70
N SER A 76 -9.34 1.49 9.42
CA SER A 76 -8.70 2.40 10.37
C SER A 76 -9.59 3.61 10.64
N THR A 77 -9.88 3.85 11.93
CA THR A 77 -10.70 4.98 12.41
C THR A 77 -9.85 6.22 12.72
N ASP A 78 -8.54 6.10 12.62
CA ASP A 78 -7.59 7.15 13.01
C ASP A 78 -7.51 8.30 11.99
N PHE A 79 -8.39 8.34 10.99
CA PHE A 79 -8.40 9.38 9.95
C PHE A 79 -9.32 10.54 10.32
N LYS A 80 -8.75 11.74 10.30
CA LYS A 80 -9.52 12.96 10.31
C LYS A 80 -10.19 13.10 8.93
N GLU A 81 -11.46 12.70 8.84
CA GLU A 81 -12.24 12.94 7.62
C GLU A 81 -12.30 14.46 7.34
N VAL A 82 -11.78 14.87 6.21
CA VAL A 82 -11.86 16.26 5.75
C VAL A 82 -13.09 16.48 4.88
N TYR A 83 -13.71 15.39 4.37
CA TYR A 83 -14.93 15.46 3.57
C TYR A 83 -15.88 14.30 3.84
N SER A 84 -17.11 14.65 4.21
CA SER A 84 -18.29 13.83 4.00
C SER A 84 -18.92 14.22 2.67
N SER A 85 -19.26 13.26 1.84
CA SER A 85 -19.90 13.44 0.52
C SER A 85 -21.24 14.16 0.53
N LYS A 86 -21.72 14.61 1.70
CA LYS A 86 -23.03 15.27 1.89
C LYS A 86 -22.98 16.78 2.04
N ASP A 87 -21.80 17.36 2.29
CA ASP A 87 -21.69 18.81 2.54
C ASP A 87 -20.70 19.49 1.59
N VAL A 88 -21.18 19.77 0.38
CA VAL A 88 -20.45 20.56 -0.65
C VAL A 88 -20.11 21.99 -0.18
N LYS A 89 -20.58 22.42 0.98
CA LYS A 89 -20.44 23.80 1.49
C LYS A 89 -19.36 24.00 2.57
N LEU A 90 -18.70 22.95 3.06
CA LEU A 90 -17.68 23.05 4.12
C LEU A 90 -16.28 22.63 3.62
N SER A 91 -16.05 22.80 2.36
CA SER A 91 -14.79 22.57 1.70
C SER A 91 -13.77 23.68 2.00
N ALA A 92 -13.19 23.67 3.17
CA ALA A 92 -11.84 24.15 3.29
C ALA A 92 -10.98 23.15 2.51
N SER A 93 -10.67 23.48 1.26
CA SER A 93 -9.95 22.63 0.33
C SER A 93 -8.67 22.12 0.99
N PHE A 94 -8.60 20.81 1.28
CA PHE A 94 -7.35 20.24 1.73
C PHE A 94 -6.32 20.42 0.62
N THR A 95 -5.20 20.93 1.02
CA THR A 95 -4.10 21.20 0.11
C THR A 95 -2.92 20.34 0.54
N PRO A 96 -2.50 19.36 -0.29
CA PRO A 96 -1.31 18.57 0.01
C PRO A 96 -0.11 19.49 0.11
N LYS A 97 0.80 19.17 1.03
CA LYS A 97 2.09 19.83 1.16
C LYS A 97 3.15 19.01 0.43
N LYS A 98 4.19 19.69 -0.03
CA LYS A 98 5.32 19.04 -0.69
C LYS A 98 5.89 17.91 0.17
N GLY A 99 6.03 16.74 -0.42
CA GLY A 99 6.47 15.52 0.22
C GLY A 99 5.36 14.70 0.89
N ASP A 100 4.09 15.15 0.93
CA ASP A 100 3.03 14.29 1.41
C ASP A 100 2.97 13.00 0.57
N VAL A 101 2.88 11.86 1.24
CA VAL A 101 2.65 10.55 0.63
C VAL A 101 1.15 10.35 0.48
N ILE A 102 0.72 10.10 -0.74
CA ILE A 102 -0.69 9.98 -1.10
C ILE A 102 -0.96 8.55 -1.54
N ILE A 103 -1.91 7.89 -0.90
CA ILE A 103 -2.27 6.49 -1.13
C ILE A 103 -3.76 6.39 -1.41
N THR A 104 -4.14 5.52 -2.35
CA THR A 104 -5.54 5.29 -2.70
C THR A 104 -5.79 3.82 -3.05
N ASN A 105 -7.02 3.35 -2.78
CA ASN A 105 -7.51 2.07 -3.29
C ASN A 105 -8.29 2.21 -4.61
N GLY A 106 -8.56 3.43 -5.05
CA GLY A 106 -9.28 3.71 -6.30
C GLY A 106 -8.43 3.55 -7.57
N THR A 107 -7.59 2.52 -7.63
CA THR A 107 -6.68 2.29 -8.75
C THR A 107 -7.37 1.79 -10.01
N SER A 108 -6.76 2.10 -11.17
CA SER A 108 -7.07 1.47 -12.46
C SER A 108 -5.96 0.54 -12.94
N SER A 109 -4.76 0.68 -12.37
CA SER A 109 -3.57 -0.07 -12.78
C SER A 109 -3.57 -1.46 -12.16
N ALA A 110 -3.62 -2.48 -12.98
CA ALA A 110 -3.61 -3.89 -12.56
C ALA A 110 -4.62 -4.25 -11.43
N GLY A 111 -5.39 -3.30 -10.97
CA GLY A 111 -6.57 -3.41 -10.11
C GLY A 111 -6.34 -3.83 -8.65
N ILE A 112 -5.14 -4.30 -8.30
CA ILE A 112 -4.97 -5.20 -7.15
C ILE A 112 -4.09 -4.61 -6.04
N LEU A 113 -3.15 -3.73 -6.40
CA LEU A 113 -2.11 -3.33 -5.46
C LEU A 113 -2.28 -1.93 -4.87
N GLY A 114 -3.40 -1.25 -5.16
CA GLY A 114 -3.57 0.15 -4.78
C GLY A 114 -2.73 1.10 -5.63
N HIS A 115 -2.68 2.38 -5.24
CA HIS A 115 -1.88 3.37 -5.93
C HIS A 115 -1.26 4.36 -4.97
N ALA A 116 -0.10 4.91 -5.34
CA ALA A 116 0.61 5.89 -4.54
C ALA A 116 1.21 7.01 -5.39
N GLY A 117 1.44 8.16 -4.77
CA GLY A 117 2.15 9.30 -5.33
C GLY A 117 2.74 10.17 -4.24
N ILE A 118 3.57 11.12 -4.63
CA ILE A 118 4.18 12.10 -3.75
C ILE A 118 3.77 13.51 -4.17
N ALA A 119 3.30 14.32 -3.24
CA ALA A 119 2.97 15.71 -3.51
C ALA A 119 4.25 16.53 -3.78
N THR A 120 4.25 17.28 -4.86
CA THR A 120 5.41 18.13 -5.24
C THR A 120 5.19 19.61 -4.92
N SER A 121 3.93 19.99 -4.76
CA SER A 121 3.49 21.31 -4.34
C SER A 121 2.07 21.25 -3.78
N SER A 122 1.53 22.38 -3.42
CA SER A 122 0.18 22.49 -2.88
C SER A 122 -0.98 22.09 -3.82
N GLY A 123 -0.71 21.65 -5.01
CA GLY A 123 -1.77 21.32 -5.96
C GLY A 123 -1.44 20.18 -6.89
N TYR A 124 -0.26 19.57 -6.77
CA TYR A 124 0.19 18.54 -7.71
C TYR A 124 0.79 17.34 -7.00
N VAL A 125 0.48 16.16 -7.55
CA VAL A 125 1.02 14.84 -7.17
C VAL A 125 1.88 14.33 -8.31
N PHE A 126 3.05 13.80 -7.99
CA PHE A 126 3.94 13.14 -8.94
C PHE A 126 3.82 11.64 -8.76
N HIS A 127 3.54 10.93 -9.83
CA HIS A 127 3.25 9.50 -9.82
C HIS A 127 3.53 8.87 -11.19
N ILE A 128 3.45 7.55 -11.28
CA ILE A 128 3.34 6.80 -12.53
C ILE A 128 2.00 6.06 -12.55
N ALA A 129 1.14 6.35 -13.50
CA ALA A 129 -0.25 5.90 -13.47
C ALA A 129 -0.42 4.38 -13.66
N GLY A 130 0.49 3.72 -14.39
CA GLY A 130 0.41 2.30 -14.68
C GLY A 130 1.14 1.92 -15.96
N PRO A 131 0.92 0.70 -16.48
CA PRO A 131 1.54 0.22 -17.70
C PRO A 131 1.32 1.16 -18.88
N GLY A 132 2.37 1.39 -19.65
CA GLY A 132 2.35 2.31 -20.81
C GLY A 132 2.46 3.80 -20.46
N TYR A 133 2.59 4.14 -19.18
CA TYR A 133 2.81 5.52 -18.73
C TYR A 133 4.22 5.71 -18.20
N HIS A 134 4.68 6.96 -18.25
CA HIS A 134 5.90 7.44 -17.60
C HIS A 134 5.54 8.28 -16.37
N PRO A 135 6.51 8.53 -15.45
CA PRO A 135 6.27 9.40 -14.31
C PRO A 135 5.82 10.80 -14.74
N VAL A 136 4.74 11.29 -14.14
CA VAL A 136 4.05 12.51 -14.56
C VAL A 136 3.41 13.23 -13.39
N TYR A 137 3.15 14.52 -13.57
CA TYR A 137 2.34 15.30 -12.64
C TYR A 137 0.86 15.12 -12.93
N ILE A 138 0.07 14.99 -11.88
CA ILE A 138 -1.37 15.13 -11.91
C ILE A 138 -1.78 16.22 -10.91
N SER A 139 -2.77 17.05 -11.25
CA SER A 139 -3.33 17.96 -10.26
C SER A 139 -4.02 17.16 -9.15
N PHE A 140 -4.07 17.71 -7.93
CA PHE A 140 -4.73 17.01 -6.82
C PHE A 140 -6.23 16.82 -7.11
N SER A 141 -6.87 17.77 -7.79
CA SER A 141 -8.25 17.58 -8.28
C SER A 141 -8.37 16.47 -9.33
N GLY A 142 -7.37 16.34 -10.22
CA GLY A 142 -7.28 15.20 -11.15
C GLY A 142 -7.09 13.87 -10.44
N TRP A 143 -6.25 13.83 -9.40
CA TRP A 143 -6.11 12.66 -8.53
C TRP A 143 -7.44 12.25 -7.91
N HIS A 144 -8.15 13.23 -7.36
CA HIS A 144 -9.45 13.00 -6.78
C HIS A 144 -10.43 12.38 -7.78
N ASN A 145 -10.57 12.99 -8.95
CA ASN A 145 -11.50 12.50 -9.97
C ASN A 145 -11.14 11.10 -10.49
N ASN A 146 -9.84 10.82 -10.65
CA ASN A 146 -9.38 9.56 -11.24
C ASN A 146 -9.35 8.41 -10.22
N TYR A 147 -9.16 8.70 -8.95
CA TYR A 147 -8.90 7.68 -7.93
C TYR A 147 -9.85 7.75 -6.73
N THR A 148 -9.97 8.90 -6.07
CA THR A 148 -10.78 9.02 -4.85
C THR A 148 -12.26 8.84 -5.12
N ASN A 149 -12.74 9.43 -6.20
CA ASN A 149 -14.17 9.46 -6.57
C ASN A 149 -14.56 8.35 -7.56
N LYS A 150 -13.75 7.32 -7.69
CA LYS A 150 -13.94 6.27 -8.69
C LYS A 150 -15.12 5.36 -8.38
N THR A 151 -15.30 5.00 -7.12
CA THR A 151 -16.44 4.22 -6.61
C THR A 151 -16.85 4.75 -5.23
N SER A 152 -18.01 4.31 -4.74
CA SER A 152 -18.47 4.67 -3.39
C SER A 152 -17.58 4.14 -2.26
N SER A 153 -16.76 3.13 -2.53
CA SER A 153 -15.78 2.56 -1.58
C SER A 153 -14.36 3.06 -1.79
N SER A 154 -14.10 3.84 -2.85
CA SER A 154 -12.78 4.39 -3.10
C SER A 154 -12.44 5.47 -2.07
N TRP A 155 -11.17 5.52 -1.70
CA TRP A 155 -10.64 6.49 -0.76
C TRP A 155 -9.22 6.92 -1.16
N THR A 156 -8.81 8.09 -0.67
CA THR A 156 -7.44 8.56 -0.67
C THR A 156 -7.03 8.94 0.75
N LYS A 157 -5.84 8.51 1.16
CA LYS A 157 -5.21 8.84 2.43
C LYS A 157 -3.92 9.58 2.19
N VAL A 158 -3.68 10.62 2.97
CA VAL A 158 -2.47 11.46 2.87
C VAL A 158 -1.69 11.38 4.16
N TYR A 159 -0.45 11.02 4.05
CA TYR A 159 0.49 10.91 5.18
C TYR A 159 1.56 11.99 5.06
N ARG A 160 1.76 12.73 6.13
CA ARG A 160 2.71 13.85 6.16
C ARG A 160 3.88 13.54 7.05
N HIS A 161 5.10 13.60 6.51
CA HIS A 161 6.30 13.43 7.30
C HIS A 161 6.46 14.56 8.32
N ASN A 162 6.90 14.21 9.55
CA ASN A 162 7.05 15.17 10.66
C ASN A 162 8.09 16.28 10.38
N SER A 163 9.04 16.03 9.50
CA SER A 163 10.03 17.01 9.05
C SER A 163 9.75 17.48 7.63
N SER A 164 9.44 18.76 7.47
CA SER A 164 9.25 19.37 6.14
C SER A 164 10.55 19.38 5.31
N THR A 165 11.72 19.45 5.95
CA THR A 165 13.02 19.38 5.27
C THR A 165 13.18 18.01 4.59
N VAL A 166 12.90 16.93 5.31
CA VAL A 166 12.94 15.56 4.76
C VAL A 166 11.91 15.40 3.65
N ALA A 167 10.67 15.81 3.89
CA ALA A 167 9.58 15.71 2.92
C ALA A 167 9.91 16.48 1.61
N ASN A 168 10.44 17.70 1.73
CA ASN A 168 10.87 18.49 0.58
C ASN A 168 12.02 17.83 -0.20
N ALA A 169 12.99 17.25 0.52
CA ALA A 169 14.12 16.56 -0.12
C ALA A 169 13.64 15.33 -0.88
N ALA A 170 12.74 14.54 -0.31
CA ALA A 170 12.13 13.40 -0.98
C ALA A 170 11.38 13.81 -2.25
N ALA A 171 10.53 14.83 -2.17
CA ALA A 171 9.79 15.30 -3.34
C ALA A 171 10.71 15.86 -4.43
N ASN A 172 11.79 16.58 -4.06
CA ASN A 172 12.77 17.06 -5.02
C ASN A 172 13.44 15.88 -5.74
N TRP A 173 13.92 14.91 -4.98
CA TRP A 173 14.56 13.72 -5.56
C TRP A 173 13.67 13.00 -6.56
N ALA A 174 12.39 12.80 -6.22
CA ALA A 174 11.44 12.17 -7.13
C ALA A 174 11.32 12.92 -8.46
N VAL A 175 11.21 14.24 -8.38
CA VAL A 175 11.11 15.09 -9.56
C VAL A 175 12.42 15.13 -10.35
N ASP A 176 13.55 15.36 -9.69
CA ASP A 176 14.87 15.47 -10.33
C ASP A 176 15.27 14.15 -11.02
N THR A 177 14.85 13.00 -10.46
CA THR A 177 15.16 11.67 -11.00
C THR A 177 14.23 11.29 -12.15
N TYR A 178 12.93 11.56 -11.99
CA TYR A 178 11.93 10.95 -12.85
C TYR A 178 11.20 11.91 -13.80
N SER A 179 11.21 13.21 -13.57
CA SER A 179 10.51 14.16 -14.44
C SER A 179 11.18 14.25 -15.80
N GLY A 180 10.43 13.91 -16.84
CA GLY A 180 10.96 13.84 -18.22
C GLY A 180 11.83 12.61 -18.50
N SER A 181 11.94 11.66 -17.56
CA SER A 181 12.62 10.39 -17.79
C SER A 181 11.76 9.44 -18.65
N ASN A 182 12.40 8.47 -19.27
CA ASN A 182 11.74 7.39 -19.99
C ASN A 182 11.49 6.15 -19.10
N ALA A 183 11.53 6.31 -17.77
CA ALA A 183 11.27 5.20 -16.86
C ALA A 183 9.88 4.60 -17.13
N GLU A 184 9.85 3.31 -17.42
CA GLU A 184 8.62 2.58 -17.72
C GLU A 184 7.98 2.01 -16.45
N TYR A 185 6.68 1.80 -16.50
CA TYR A 185 5.98 1.10 -15.43
C TYR A 185 6.34 -0.39 -15.45
N LYS A 186 6.92 -0.88 -14.36
CA LYS A 186 7.15 -2.31 -14.17
C LYS A 186 7.30 -2.63 -12.68
N ILE A 187 6.55 -3.62 -12.20
CA ILE A 187 6.70 -4.16 -10.85
C ILE A 187 7.91 -5.09 -10.86
N THR A 188 8.92 -4.76 -10.06
CA THR A 188 10.21 -5.46 -9.96
C THR A 188 10.71 -5.43 -8.53
N GLY A 189 11.42 -6.46 -8.11
CA GLY A 189 12.11 -6.53 -6.83
C GLY A 189 13.38 -5.68 -6.76
N ASN A 190 13.88 -5.15 -7.88
CA ASN A 190 15.04 -4.25 -7.89
C ASN A 190 14.60 -2.81 -7.55
N LEU A 191 14.67 -2.46 -6.27
CA LEU A 191 14.33 -1.13 -5.79
C LEU A 191 15.44 -0.09 -5.99
N ALA A 192 16.65 -0.50 -6.37
CA ALA A 192 17.76 0.43 -6.60
C ALA A 192 17.71 1.09 -7.99
N SER A 193 17.30 0.33 -9.03
CA SER A 193 17.22 0.86 -10.39
C SER A 193 16.15 1.95 -10.53
N THR A 194 16.44 2.93 -11.39
CA THR A 194 15.51 3.99 -11.81
C THR A 194 15.05 3.85 -13.26
N ASP A 195 15.52 2.83 -13.99
CA ASP A 195 15.16 2.58 -15.39
C ASP A 195 13.71 2.17 -15.54
N VAL A 196 13.21 1.42 -14.56
CA VAL A 196 11.81 1.04 -14.45
C VAL A 196 11.32 1.35 -13.03
N THR A 197 10.06 1.76 -12.92
CA THR A 197 9.48 2.09 -11.63
C THR A 197 7.99 1.70 -11.58
N TYR A 198 7.42 1.72 -10.40
CA TYR A 198 5.99 1.66 -10.15
C TYR A 198 5.63 2.64 -9.02
N CYS A 199 4.37 2.90 -8.84
CA CYS A 199 3.89 4.02 -8.03
C CYS A 199 4.50 4.09 -6.62
N SER A 200 4.48 3.00 -5.88
CA SER A 200 5.01 2.93 -4.50
C SER A 200 6.53 2.82 -4.43
N LYS A 201 7.17 2.18 -5.42
CA LYS A 201 8.64 2.20 -5.54
C LYS A 201 9.17 3.62 -5.71
N LEU A 202 8.53 4.41 -6.58
CA LEU A 202 8.89 5.81 -6.80
C LEU A 202 8.85 6.60 -5.48
N VAL A 203 7.77 6.45 -4.70
CA VAL A 203 7.62 7.14 -3.41
C VAL A 203 8.61 6.64 -2.38
N TRP A 204 8.83 5.32 -2.30
CA TRP A 204 9.81 4.74 -1.39
C TRP A 204 11.23 5.22 -1.72
N GLN A 205 11.62 5.20 -2.99
CA GLN A 205 12.94 5.69 -3.44
C GLN A 205 13.13 7.18 -3.12
N ALA A 206 12.09 7.99 -3.26
CA ALA A 206 12.14 9.40 -2.92
C ALA A 206 12.55 9.62 -1.46
N TYR A 207 12.00 8.86 -0.53
CA TYR A 207 12.34 8.92 0.89
C TYR A 207 13.63 8.18 1.23
N TYR A 208 14.02 7.19 0.44
CA TYR A 208 15.26 6.46 0.66
C TYR A 208 16.48 7.26 0.18
N TYR A 209 16.42 7.90 -0.99
CA TYR A 209 17.57 8.57 -1.61
C TYR A 209 17.57 10.09 -1.47
N GLY A 210 16.42 10.73 -1.32
CA GLY A 210 16.30 12.19 -1.34
C GLY A 210 16.87 12.90 -0.10
N PRO A 211 16.53 12.48 1.12
CA PRO A 211 17.07 13.05 2.34
C PRO A 211 18.56 12.70 2.54
N SER A 212 19.25 13.52 3.35
CA SER A 212 20.67 13.30 3.69
C SER A 212 20.93 11.98 4.44
N SER A 213 19.91 11.41 5.04
CA SER A 213 19.92 10.05 5.62
C SER A 213 18.67 9.31 5.14
N HIS A 214 18.78 8.02 4.91
CA HIS A 214 17.64 7.21 4.48
C HIS A 214 16.47 7.34 5.45
N GLN A 215 15.31 7.71 4.93
CA GLN A 215 14.06 7.85 5.68
C GLN A 215 13.04 6.78 5.29
N ALA A 216 13.50 5.72 4.64
CA ALA A 216 12.70 4.54 4.36
C ALA A 216 13.46 3.27 4.73
N ASN A 217 12.72 2.31 5.27
CA ASN A 217 13.25 1.03 5.74
C ASN A 217 13.53 0.05 4.58
N GLY A 218 14.43 -0.86 4.84
CA GLY A 218 14.61 -2.10 4.09
C GLY A 218 15.74 -2.06 3.07
N PRO A 219 16.06 -3.24 2.54
CA PRO A 219 17.04 -3.36 1.49
C PRO A 219 16.52 -2.75 0.18
N THR A 220 17.43 -2.46 -0.73
CA THR A 220 17.12 -2.03 -2.11
C THR A 220 16.64 -3.20 -3.00
N LEU A 221 16.28 -4.31 -2.37
CA LEU A 221 15.69 -5.51 -3.00
C LEU A 221 14.35 -5.83 -2.31
N GLY A 222 13.45 -6.43 -3.05
CA GLY A 222 12.10 -6.76 -2.63
C GLY A 222 11.08 -5.79 -3.22
N TYR A 223 9.85 -5.83 -2.71
CA TYR A 223 8.74 -5.05 -3.26
C TYR A 223 8.25 -4.04 -2.23
N ARG A 224 7.63 -2.96 -2.72
CA ARG A 224 6.95 -1.97 -1.87
C ARG A 224 5.52 -1.82 -2.36
N LEU A 225 4.58 -2.15 -1.50
CA LEU A 225 3.15 -1.95 -1.80
C LEU A 225 2.75 -0.52 -1.44
N PRO A 226 1.75 0.06 -2.12
CA PRO A 226 1.23 1.38 -1.72
C PRO A 226 0.79 1.42 -0.25
N TYR A 227 0.15 0.36 0.22
CA TYR A 227 -0.41 0.28 1.56
C TYR A 227 0.61 0.00 2.67
N ASP A 228 1.84 -0.41 2.33
CA ASP A 228 2.93 -0.58 3.31
C ASP A 228 3.80 0.67 3.49
N LEU A 229 3.63 1.68 2.63
CA LEU A 229 4.44 2.90 2.69
C LEU A 229 4.41 3.61 4.06
N PRO A 230 3.25 3.69 4.77
CA PRO A 230 3.22 4.32 6.08
C PRO A 230 4.10 3.61 7.12
N ASP A 231 4.27 2.30 7.01
CA ASP A 231 5.09 1.51 7.92
C ASP A 231 6.56 1.45 7.48
N THR A 232 6.83 1.66 6.20
CA THR A 232 8.18 1.59 5.64
C THR A 232 8.91 2.93 5.60
N ILE A 233 8.18 4.05 5.59
CA ILE A 233 8.76 5.40 5.64
C ILE A 233 8.76 5.88 7.09
N HIS A 234 9.94 6.29 7.58
CA HIS A 234 10.10 6.75 8.95
C HIS A 234 9.31 8.04 9.20
N SER A 235 8.85 8.21 10.43
CA SER A 235 8.21 9.46 10.90
C SER A 235 7.04 9.97 10.04
N LEU A 236 6.41 9.08 9.27
CA LEU A 236 5.06 9.33 8.81
C LEU A 236 4.13 9.08 10.02
N PRO A 237 3.37 10.07 10.47
CA PRO A 237 2.32 9.81 11.44
C PRO A 237 1.31 8.83 10.82
N SER A 238 0.69 8.02 11.64
CA SER A 238 -0.34 7.06 11.21
C SER A 238 -1.44 7.75 10.41
N GLU A 239 -1.48 9.11 10.48
CA GLU A 239 -2.59 9.83 9.93
C GLU A 239 -2.34 11.29 9.61
N THR A 240 -2.79 11.73 8.46
CA THR A 240 -2.96 13.15 8.19
C THR A 240 -4.35 13.46 7.66
N ILE A 241 -4.94 12.67 6.79
CA ILE A 241 -6.24 12.95 6.18
C ILE A 241 -6.89 11.68 5.62
N GLY A 242 -8.20 11.61 5.71
CA GLY A 242 -8.97 10.43 5.43
C GLY A 242 -9.77 10.43 4.13
N ARG A 243 -10.77 9.59 4.13
CA ARG A 243 -11.63 9.20 3.02
C ARG A 243 -12.31 10.38 2.33
N GLY A 244 -12.36 10.36 1.01
CA GLY A 244 -13.15 11.30 0.23
C GLY A 244 -12.55 12.70 0.10
N VAL A 245 -11.26 12.82 0.28
CA VAL A 245 -10.58 14.12 0.25
C VAL A 245 -10.37 14.64 -1.16
N CYS A 246 -10.86 15.84 -1.38
CA CYS A 246 -10.51 16.71 -2.52
C CYS A 246 -10.53 18.16 -2.15
#